data_c738e75221769ac0dce742d3f66b0097
#
_entry.id   c738e75221769ac0dce742d3f66b0097
#
_cell.length_a   1.000
_cell.length_b   1.000
_cell.length_c   1.000
_cell.angle_alpha   90.00
_cell.angle_beta   90.00
_cell.angle_gamma   90.00
#
_symmetry.space_group_name_H-M   'P 1'
#
loop_
_entity.id
_entity.type
_entity.pdbx_description
1 polymer ?
#
loop_
_entity_poly.entity_id
_entity_poly.type
_entity_poly.pdbx_seq_one_letter_code
_entity_poly.pdbx_strand_id
1 'polypeptide(L)'
;LQPYDENILIFIGTPYFDEMSKQVEKLGYNRESHIIRFFNPQEMIKQYGLYNLKEVTEEESKKIQIDVLDYIKEICEKNGLRYYLAYGTLLGAVRHRGFIPWDDDIDIMMTRDEYEKLEKVSNQFCSQVFFQNALTDKIVRSHAQLRMNDTTCLLVGDYGEKYHRGVFIDIFILDKIPNDEKKKRDLYSRILLTYSKMTKPKYYMGRKHPHVAKMYDHTIYVILKFFY
;
A
#
# COMPACT_ATOMS: atom_id res chain seq x y z
N LEU A 1 26.31 -3.58 -12.08
CA LEU A 1 26.63 -3.88 -10.67
C LEU A 1 28.11 -3.59 -10.45
N GLN A 2 28.45 -2.95 -9.32
CA GLN A 2 29.86 -2.72 -8.96
C GLN A 2 30.57 -4.04 -8.65
N PRO A 3 31.90 -4.14 -8.83
CA PRO A 3 32.67 -5.30 -8.43
C PRO A 3 32.50 -5.59 -6.93
N TYR A 4 32.74 -6.84 -6.54
CA TYR A 4 32.72 -7.29 -5.15
C TYR A 4 33.54 -6.37 -4.23
N ASP A 5 32.92 -5.97 -3.12
CA ASP A 5 33.54 -5.23 -2.03
C ASP A 5 33.12 -5.88 -0.70
N GLU A 6 34.07 -6.36 0.08
CA GLU A 6 33.88 -7.07 1.34
C GLU A 6 33.19 -6.23 2.43
N ASN A 7 33.16 -4.89 2.28
CA ASN A 7 32.54 -3.97 3.22
C ASN A 7 31.07 -3.64 2.88
N ILE A 8 30.53 -4.23 1.81
CA ILE A 8 29.15 -3.98 1.38
C ILE A 8 28.21 -5.02 1.98
N LEU A 9 27.16 -4.54 2.65
CA LEU A 9 26.01 -5.36 3.03
C LEU A 9 24.86 -5.11 2.04
N ILE A 10 24.30 -6.20 1.50
CA ILE A 10 23.21 -6.15 0.52
C ILE A 10 21.90 -6.52 1.21
N PHE A 11 20.95 -5.60 1.21
CA PHE A 11 19.61 -5.81 1.77
C PHE A 11 18.63 -6.18 0.65
N ILE A 12 18.04 -7.37 0.74
CA ILE A 12 17.03 -7.83 -0.20
C ILE A 12 15.65 -7.82 0.48
N GLY A 13 14.79 -6.91 0.02
CA GLY A 13 13.44 -6.67 0.56
C GLY A 13 12.33 -7.14 -0.37
N THR A 14 12.53 -8.22 -1.10
CA THR A 14 11.57 -8.78 -2.06
C THR A 14 11.16 -10.20 -1.67
N PRO A 15 9.95 -10.67 -2.05
CA PRO A 15 9.56 -12.07 -1.92
C PRO A 15 10.49 -13.01 -2.70
N TYR A 16 11.14 -12.55 -3.77
CA TYR A 16 12.09 -13.31 -4.60
C TYR A 16 13.51 -13.33 -3.99
N PHE A 17 13.59 -13.38 -2.66
CA PHE A 17 14.87 -13.33 -1.94
C PHE A 17 15.87 -14.39 -2.41
N ASP A 18 15.42 -15.63 -2.63
CA ASP A 18 16.31 -16.73 -2.98
C ASP A 18 16.90 -16.61 -4.40
N GLU A 19 16.09 -16.16 -5.36
CA GLU A 19 16.56 -15.88 -6.73
C GLU A 19 17.53 -14.71 -6.76
N MET A 20 17.20 -13.63 -6.08
CA MET A 20 18.08 -12.47 -6.02
C MET A 20 19.37 -12.76 -5.26
N SER A 21 19.31 -13.52 -4.18
CA SER A 21 20.53 -13.96 -3.46
C SER A 21 21.44 -14.75 -4.38
N LYS A 22 20.92 -15.71 -5.14
CA LYS A 22 21.71 -16.47 -6.13
C LYS A 22 22.36 -15.58 -7.21
N GLN A 23 21.69 -14.50 -7.61
CA GLN A 23 22.29 -13.55 -8.56
C GLN A 23 23.42 -12.76 -7.93
N VAL A 24 23.24 -12.34 -6.67
CA VAL A 24 24.24 -11.60 -5.90
C VAL A 24 25.45 -12.48 -5.56
N GLU A 25 25.22 -13.77 -5.25
CA GLU A 25 26.29 -14.76 -5.02
C GLU A 25 27.18 -14.93 -6.25
N LYS A 26 26.61 -14.89 -7.47
CA LYS A 26 27.39 -14.93 -8.73
C LYS A 26 28.32 -13.73 -8.92
N LEU A 27 28.10 -12.65 -8.18
CA LEU A 27 28.96 -11.47 -8.15
C LEU A 27 30.06 -11.54 -7.08
N GLY A 28 30.16 -12.67 -6.35
CA GLY A 28 31.18 -12.93 -5.32
C GLY A 28 30.71 -12.66 -3.89
N TYR A 29 29.47 -12.23 -3.66
CA TYR A 29 28.97 -11.96 -2.30
C TYR A 29 28.52 -13.25 -1.62
N ASN A 30 28.91 -13.44 -0.37
CA ASN A 30 28.50 -14.58 0.42
C ASN A 30 27.12 -14.33 1.07
N ARG A 31 26.23 -15.31 0.94
CA ARG A 31 24.85 -15.21 1.41
C ARG A 31 24.73 -14.99 2.92
N GLU A 32 25.58 -15.60 3.71
CA GLU A 32 25.50 -15.55 5.16
C GLU A 32 26.12 -14.28 5.75
N SER A 33 27.16 -13.75 5.12
CA SER A 33 27.92 -12.61 5.63
C SER A 33 27.56 -11.28 4.98
N HIS A 34 27.09 -11.28 3.72
CA HIS A 34 26.87 -10.05 2.95
C HIS A 34 25.40 -9.80 2.59
N ILE A 35 24.54 -10.84 2.60
CA ILE A 35 23.15 -10.71 2.15
C ILE A 35 22.22 -10.75 3.37
N ILE A 36 21.48 -9.67 3.59
CA ILE A 36 20.51 -9.56 4.67
C ILE A 36 19.10 -9.63 4.08
N ARG A 37 18.31 -10.60 4.55
CA ARG A 37 16.89 -10.66 4.26
C ARG A 37 16.16 -9.57 5.05
N PHE A 38 15.65 -8.56 4.34
CA PHE A 38 14.91 -7.48 4.95
C PHE A 38 13.45 -7.87 5.25
N PHE A 39 12.89 -8.76 4.45
CA PHE A 39 11.52 -9.23 4.56
C PHE A 39 11.48 -10.76 4.64
N ASN A 40 10.86 -11.27 5.71
CA ASN A 40 10.66 -12.70 5.90
C ASN A 40 9.15 -13.01 6.00
N PRO A 41 8.51 -13.55 4.94
CA PRO A 41 7.09 -13.90 4.96
C PRO A 41 6.73 -14.87 6.09
N GLN A 42 7.60 -15.81 6.44
CA GLN A 42 7.36 -16.79 7.50
C GLN A 42 7.26 -16.15 8.89
N GLU A 43 8.03 -15.11 9.15
CA GLU A 43 7.91 -14.35 10.39
C GLU A 43 6.59 -13.60 10.47
N MET A 44 6.11 -13.04 9.37
CA MET A 44 4.79 -12.40 9.31
C MET A 44 3.67 -13.41 9.49
N ILE A 45 3.74 -14.57 8.84
CA ILE A 45 2.78 -15.66 9.02
C ILE A 45 2.70 -16.05 10.50
N LYS A 46 3.86 -16.22 11.16
CA LYS A 46 3.96 -16.50 12.59
C LYS A 46 3.37 -15.37 13.45
N GLN A 47 3.75 -14.14 13.18
CA GLN A 47 3.32 -12.98 13.96
C GLN A 47 1.81 -12.76 13.93
N TYR A 48 1.18 -13.02 12.80
CA TYR A 48 -0.24 -12.80 12.60
C TYR A 48 -1.10 -14.06 12.71
N GLY A 49 -0.50 -15.22 13.02
CA GLY A 49 -1.23 -16.48 13.20
C GLY A 49 -1.86 -17.03 11.93
N LEU A 50 -1.26 -16.79 10.76
CA LEU A 50 -1.82 -17.09 9.44
C LEU A 50 -1.52 -18.52 8.95
N TYR A 51 -1.25 -19.46 9.85
CA TYR A 51 -0.80 -20.83 9.50
C TYR A 51 -1.83 -21.67 8.72
N ASN A 52 -3.11 -21.32 8.84
CA ASN A 52 -4.20 -22.10 8.25
C ASN A 52 -4.73 -21.46 6.95
N LEU A 53 -4.08 -20.41 6.44
CA LEU A 53 -4.49 -19.79 5.18
C LEU A 53 -3.96 -20.59 3.99
N LYS A 54 -4.81 -20.76 2.98
CA LYS A 54 -4.38 -21.27 1.68
C LYS A 54 -3.63 -20.17 0.95
N GLU A 55 -2.43 -20.48 0.49
CA GLU A 55 -1.70 -19.59 -0.42
C GLU A 55 -2.42 -19.53 -1.76
N VAL A 56 -2.59 -18.32 -2.29
CA VAL A 56 -3.20 -18.08 -3.59
C VAL A 56 -2.14 -17.75 -4.63
N THR A 57 -2.39 -18.14 -5.86
CA THR A 57 -1.55 -17.78 -7.00
C THR A 57 -1.70 -16.31 -7.36
N GLU A 58 -0.77 -15.78 -8.14
CA GLU A 58 -0.88 -14.42 -8.69
C GLU A 58 -2.18 -14.23 -9.51
N GLU A 59 -2.56 -15.25 -10.30
CA GLU A 59 -3.80 -15.23 -11.10
C GLU A 59 -5.04 -15.20 -10.20
N GLU A 60 -5.08 -15.99 -9.13
CA GLU A 60 -6.16 -15.96 -8.14
C GLU A 60 -6.24 -14.59 -7.44
N SER A 61 -5.08 -13.99 -7.09
CA SER A 61 -5.02 -12.65 -6.51
C SER A 61 -5.56 -11.58 -7.47
N LYS A 62 -5.15 -11.61 -8.74
CA LYS A 62 -5.66 -10.72 -9.79
C LYS A 62 -7.17 -10.86 -9.98
N LYS A 63 -7.69 -12.08 -9.90
CA LYS A 63 -9.14 -12.31 -9.97
C LYS A 63 -9.87 -11.67 -8.79
N ILE A 64 -9.37 -11.82 -7.57
CA ILE A 64 -9.95 -11.17 -6.39
C ILE A 64 -9.96 -9.65 -6.56
N GLN A 65 -8.91 -9.07 -7.10
CA GLN A 65 -8.85 -7.62 -7.36
C GLN A 65 -9.87 -7.18 -8.42
N ILE A 66 -10.10 -7.99 -9.46
CA ILE A 66 -11.15 -7.73 -10.45
C ILE A 66 -12.54 -7.79 -9.79
N ASP A 67 -12.78 -8.76 -8.91
CA ASP A 67 -14.05 -8.85 -8.17
C ASP A 67 -14.29 -7.59 -7.31
N VAL A 68 -13.24 -7.04 -6.69
CA VAL A 68 -13.31 -5.77 -5.95
C VAL A 68 -13.54 -4.58 -6.91
N LEU A 69 -12.91 -4.57 -8.09
CA LEU A 69 -13.12 -3.52 -9.09
C LEU A 69 -14.54 -3.54 -9.66
N ASP A 70 -15.09 -4.71 -9.93
CA ASP A 70 -16.47 -4.86 -10.40
C ASP A 70 -17.45 -4.40 -9.31
N TYR A 71 -17.18 -4.74 -8.05
CA TYR A 71 -17.98 -4.26 -6.94
C TYR A 71 -17.99 -2.73 -6.82
N ILE A 72 -16.83 -2.06 -6.89
CA ILE A 72 -16.80 -0.58 -6.82
C ILE A 72 -17.46 0.05 -8.05
N LYS A 73 -17.36 -0.57 -9.21
CA LYS A 73 -18.09 -0.15 -10.41
C LYS A 73 -19.60 -0.13 -10.16
N GLU A 74 -20.16 -1.22 -9.63
CA GLU A 74 -21.60 -1.30 -9.29
C GLU A 74 -22.02 -0.21 -8.28
N ILE A 75 -21.22 0.00 -7.23
CA ILE A 75 -21.46 1.07 -6.25
C ILE A 75 -21.42 2.44 -6.90
N CYS A 76 -20.45 2.70 -7.77
CA CYS A 76 -20.35 3.97 -8.47
C CYS A 76 -21.53 4.21 -9.41
N GLU A 77 -21.93 3.22 -10.21
CA GLU A 77 -23.07 3.30 -11.10
C GLU A 77 -24.38 3.56 -10.33
N LYS A 78 -24.61 2.83 -9.24
CA LYS A 78 -25.80 2.98 -8.39
C LYS A 78 -25.92 4.35 -7.75
N ASN A 79 -24.79 4.98 -7.40
CA ASN A 79 -24.75 6.25 -6.67
C ASN A 79 -24.38 7.44 -7.58
N GLY A 80 -24.26 7.25 -8.89
CA GLY A 80 -23.90 8.31 -9.83
C GLY A 80 -22.48 8.86 -9.60
N LEU A 81 -21.56 8.03 -9.14
CA LEU A 81 -20.17 8.37 -8.86
C LEU A 81 -19.29 8.06 -10.07
N ARG A 82 -18.17 8.78 -10.21
CA ARG A 82 -17.21 8.56 -11.27
C ARG A 82 -15.85 8.21 -10.69
N TYR A 83 -15.24 7.18 -11.26
CA TYR A 83 -13.83 6.84 -11.05
C TYR A 83 -13.14 6.66 -12.40
N TYR A 84 -11.83 6.63 -12.39
CA TYR A 84 -10.98 6.43 -13.55
C TYR A 84 -9.94 5.38 -13.22
N LEU A 85 -9.61 4.52 -14.19
CA LEU A 85 -8.43 3.65 -14.06
C LEU A 85 -7.18 4.53 -14.03
N ALA A 86 -6.18 4.12 -13.25
CA ALA A 86 -4.97 4.89 -13.05
C ALA A 86 -3.71 4.10 -13.44
N TYR A 87 -2.62 4.79 -13.64
CA TYR A 87 -1.26 4.26 -13.79
C TYR A 87 -1.14 2.98 -14.64
N GLY A 88 -0.57 1.91 -14.06
CA GLY A 88 -0.40 0.60 -14.69
C GLY A 88 -1.72 -0.02 -15.12
N THR A 89 -2.75 0.10 -14.32
CA THR A 89 -4.10 -0.42 -14.61
C THR A 89 -4.70 0.19 -15.87
N LEU A 90 -4.63 1.53 -16.04
CA LEU A 90 -5.11 2.19 -17.26
C LEU A 90 -4.28 1.78 -18.48
N LEU A 91 -2.96 1.76 -18.34
CA LEU A 91 -2.06 1.36 -19.42
C LEU A 91 -2.30 -0.09 -19.83
N GLY A 92 -2.51 -0.98 -18.87
CA GLY A 92 -2.85 -2.38 -19.08
C GLY A 92 -4.17 -2.55 -19.83
N ALA A 93 -5.21 -1.86 -19.38
CA ALA A 93 -6.53 -1.90 -20.02
C ALA A 93 -6.46 -1.49 -21.51
N VAL A 94 -5.73 -0.40 -21.82
CA VAL A 94 -5.62 0.12 -23.18
C VAL A 94 -4.71 -0.76 -24.06
N ARG A 95 -3.57 -1.19 -23.56
CA ARG A 95 -2.51 -1.85 -24.33
C ARG A 95 -2.65 -3.38 -24.35
N HIS A 96 -3.03 -3.97 -23.21
CA HIS A 96 -3.08 -5.43 -23.02
C HIS A 96 -4.51 -5.98 -22.92
N ARG A 97 -5.52 -5.11 -22.80
CA ARG A 97 -6.92 -5.45 -22.51
C ARG A 97 -7.08 -6.20 -21.19
N GLY A 98 -6.25 -5.90 -20.22
CA GLY A 98 -6.17 -6.51 -18.92
C GLY A 98 -4.93 -6.03 -18.17
N PHE A 99 -4.44 -6.79 -17.20
CA PHE A 99 -3.20 -6.50 -16.51
C PHE A 99 -2.00 -6.45 -17.45
N ILE A 100 -1.05 -5.59 -17.16
CA ILE A 100 0.31 -5.73 -17.71
C ILE A 100 0.88 -7.04 -17.14
N PRO A 101 1.62 -7.87 -17.92
CA PRO A 101 2.05 -9.20 -17.46
C PRO A 101 2.83 -9.25 -16.15
N TRP A 102 3.52 -8.18 -15.78
CA TRP A 102 4.31 -8.06 -14.56
C TRP A 102 3.69 -7.12 -13.52
N ASP A 103 2.46 -6.66 -13.74
CA ASP A 103 1.72 -5.79 -12.82
C ASP A 103 0.81 -6.67 -11.95
N ASP A 104 0.77 -6.39 -10.65
CA ASP A 104 0.11 -7.22 -9.65
C ASP A 104 -0.95 -6.48 -8.83
N ASP A 105 -1.24 -5.22 -9.17
CA ASP A 105 -2.21 -4.38 -8.48
C ASP A 105 -3.21 -3.68 -9.42
N ILE A 106 -4.27 -3.18 -8.85
CA ILE A 106 -5.27 -2.34 -9.51
C ILE A 106 -5.33 -0.98 -8.83
N ASP A 107 -5.11 0.05 -9.63
CA ASP A 107 -5.18 1.44 -9.25
C ASP A 107 -6.38 2.13 -9.89
N ILE A 108 -7.19 2.79 -9.08
CA ILE A 108 -8.19 3.73 -9.57
C ILE A 108 -7.97 5.12 -8.97
N MET A 109 -8.54 6.14 -9.61
CA MET A 109 -8.52 7.50 -9.09
C MET A 109 -9.92 8.11 -9.09
N MET A 110 -10.18 8.95 -8.11
CA MET A 110 -11.42 9.72 -7.98
C MET A 110 -11.08 11.18 -7.67
N THR A 111 -11.90 12.12 -8.16
CA THR A 111 -11.80 13.50 -7.66
C THR A 111 -12.20 13.56 -6.18
N ARG A 112 -11.72 14.55 -5.46
CA ARG A 112 -12.07 14.76 -4.04
C ARG A 112 -13.57 14.68 -3.79
N ASP A 113 -14.35 15.38 -4.60
CA ASP A 113 -15.80 15.42 -4.46
C ASP A 113 -16.47 14.06 -4.64
N GLU A 114 -15.98 13.23 -5.59
CA GLU A 114 -16.48 11.88 -5.81
C GLU A 114 -16.04 10.91 -4.68
N TYR A 115 -14.80 11.05 -4.22
CA TYR A 115 -14.29 10.27 -3.08
C TYR A 115 -15.08 10.53 -1.79
N GLU A 116 -15.40 11.80 -1.48
CA GLU A 116 -16.20 12.15 -0.29
C GLU A 116 -17.63 11.63 -0.37
N LYS A 117 -18.20 11.52 -1.57
CA LYS A 117 -19.49 10.86 -1.77
C LYS A 117 -19.37 9.36 -1.55
N LEU A 118 -18.31 8.72 -2.09
CA LEU A 118 -18.04 7.30 -1.86
C LEU A 118 -17.89 7.00 -0.36
N GLU A 119 -17.16 7.83 0.36
CA GLU A 119 -17.00 7.69 1.81
C GLU A 119 -18.35 7.74 2.57
N LYS A 120 -19.27 8.62 2.15
CA LYS A 120 -20.62 8.71 2.76
C LYS A 120 -21.47 7.47 2.52
N VAL A 121 -21.31 6.79 1.39
CA VAL A 121 -22.06 5.57 1.06
C VAL A 121 -21.36 4.29 1.47
N SER A 122 -20.14 4.37 2.01
CA SER A 122 -19.34 3.20 2.40
C SER A 122 -19.97 2.36 3.51
N ASN A 123 -20.87 2.93 4.31
CA ASN A 123 -21.67 2.19 5.29
C ASN A 123 -22.69 1.21 4.67
N GLN A 124 -22.94 1.32 3.35
CA GLN A 124 -23.82 0.43 2.60
C GLN A 124 -23.04 -0.68 1.88
N PHE A 125 -21.72 -0.73 2.07
CA PHE A 125 -20.89 -1.76 1.43
C PHE A 125 -21.24 -3.15 1.95
N CYS A 126 -21.12 -4.13 1.08
CA CYS A 126 -21.35 -5.52 1.47
C CYS A 126 -20.29 -5.98 2.49
N SER A 127 -20.65 -7.01 3.25
CA SER A 127 -19.76 -7.57 4.27
C SER A 127 -18.48 -8.21 3.73
N GLN A 128 -18.35 -8.38 2.41
CA GLN A 128 -17.16 -8.96 1.78
C GLN A 128 -16.07 -7.92 1.50
N VAL A 129 -16.39 -6.64 1.50
CA VAL A 129 -15.45 -5.57 1.16
C VAL A 129 -15.29 -4.59 2.32
N PHE A 130 -14.04 -4.30 2.66
CA PHE A 130 -13.66 -3.33 3.68
C PHE A 130 -13.10 -2.06 3.03
N PHE A 131 -13.68 -0.92 3.34
CA PHE A 131 -13.18 0.39 2.90
C PHE A 131 -12.14 0.89 3.89
N GLN A 132 -10.88 0.83 3.50
CA GLN A 132 -9.76 1.21 4.34
C GLN A 132 -9.29 2.64 4.04
N ASN A 133 -9.34 3.48 5.04
CA ASN A 133 -8.76 4.83 5.02
C ASN A 133 -8.32 5.23 6.44
N ALA A 134 -7.87 6.48 6.61
CA ALA A 134 -7.42 6.98 7.90
C ALA A 134 -8.52 6.99 9.00
N LEU A 135 -9.79 7.03 8.62
CA LEU A 135 -10.92 7.05 9.56
C LEU A 135 -11.33 5.63 9.98
N THR A 136 -11.35 4.69 9.04
CA THR A 136 -11.85 3.34 9.29
C THR A 136 -10.81 2.43 9.94
N ASP A 137 -9.53 2.57 9.59
CA ASP A 137 -8.48 1.66 10.04
C ASP A 137 -7.25 2.37 10.64
N LYS A 138 -7.34 3.69 10.85
CA LYS A 138 -6.28 4.53 11.43
C LYS A 138 -4.92 4.39 10.73
N ILE A 139 -4.95 4.10 9.43
CA ILE A 139 -3.76 3.94 8.62
C ILE A 139 -3.34 5.29 8.03
N VAL A 140 -2.05 5.58 8.09
CA VAL A 140 -1.47 6.76 7.46
C VAL A 140 -1.02 6.40 6.05
N ARG A 141 -1.89 6.61 5.08
CA ARG A 141 -1.60 6.47 3.64
C ARG A 141 -2.07 7.70 2.87
N SER A 142 -1.49 7.94 1.72
CA SER A 142 -1.88 9.02 0.81
C SER A 142 -3.13 8.71 -0.03
N HIS A 143 -3.60 7.46 0.03
CA HIS A 143 -4.72 6.92 -0.74
C HIS A 143 -5.59 6.03 0.15
N ALA A 144 -6.81 5.79 -0.26
CA ALA A 144 -7.68 4.79 0.34
C ALA A 144 -7.52 3.44 -0.38
N GLN A 145 -8.05 2.37 0.22
CA GLN A 145 -8.08 1.04 -0.38
C GLN A 145 -9.44 0.40 -0.20
N LEU A 146 -9.85 -0.41 -1.17
CA LEU A 146 -10.91 -1.39 -0.97
C LEU A 146 -10.26 -2.75 -0.81
N ARG A 147 -10.57 -3.43 0.27
CA ARG A 147 -9.96 -4.72 0.62
C ARG A 147 -11.00 -5.82 0.68
N MET A 148 -10.67 -6.97 0.11
CA MET A 148 -11.50 -8.16 0.22
C MET A 148 -11.34 -8.77 1.61
N ASN A 149 -12.44 -8.92 2.35
CA ASN A 149 -12.47 -9.65 3.63
C ASN A 149 -12.12 -11.12 3.42
N ASP A 150 -11.75 -11.80 4.47
CA ASP A 150 -11.35 -13.22 4.48
C ASP A 150 -10.17 -13.57 3.56
N THR A 151 -9.41 -12.55 3.15
CA THR A 151 -8.15 -12.69 2.42
C THR A 151 -7.01 -11.99 3.16
N THR A 152 -5.76 -12.28 2.79
CA THR A 152 -4.59 -11.63 3.38
C THR A 152 -3.52 -11.41 2.32
N CYS A 153 -3.08 -10.16 2.19
CA CYS A 153 -1.93 -9.75 1.40
C CYS A 153 -0.85 -9.20 2.35
N LEU A 154 0.31 -9.82 2.36
CA LEU A 154 1.42 -9.45 3.25
C LEU A 154 2.39 -8.52 2.52
N LEU A 155 2.38 -7.25 2.86
CA LEU A 155 3.32 -6.27 2.33
C LEU A 155 4.47 -6.01 3.32
N VAL A 156 5.64 -5.68 2.81
CA VAL A 156 6.82 -5.34 3.63
C VAL A 156 6.54 -4.22 4.64
N GLY A 157 5.73 -3.24 4.25
CA GLY A 157 5.35 -2.12 5.11
C GLY A 157 4.35 -2.46 6.22
N ASP A 158 3.77 -3.66 6.19
CA ASP A 158 2.73 -4.08 7.13
C ASP A 158 3.29 -4.73 8.40
N TYR A 159 4.62 -4.91 8.47
CA TYR A 159 5.25 -5.55 9.62
C TYR A 159 4.99 -4.77 10.92
N GLY A 160 4.43 -5.48 11.92
CA GLY A 160 4.07 -4.87 13.21
C GLY A 160 2.73 -4.13 13.25
N GLU A 161 2.07 -3.95 12.12
CA GLU A 161 0.81 -3.21 12.02
C GLU A 161 -0.41 -4.11 12.33
N LYS A 162 -1.47 -3.47 12.82
CA LYS A 162 -2.72 -4.16 13.22
C LYS A 162 -3.93 -3.72 12.38
N TYR A 163 -3.70 -3.29 11.16
CA TYR A 163 -4.79 -2.92 10.26
C TYR A 163 -5.19 -4.08 9.34
N HIS A 164 -6.30 -3.90 8.66
CA HIS A 164 -6.84 -4.87 7.72
C HIS A 164 -5.87 -5.13 6.55
N ARG A 165 -5.66 -6.41 6.19
CA ARG A 165 -4.66 -6.84 5.20
C ARG A 165 -5.25 -7.61 4.02
N GLY A 166 -6.54 -7.55 3.78
CA GLY A 166 -7.14 -8.21 2.62
C GLY A 166 -6.48 -7.82 1.31
N VAL A 167 -6.58 -8.68 0.30
CA VAL A 167 -6.25 -8.33 -1.09
C VAL A 167 -7.02 -7.07 -1.46
N PHE A 168 -6.41 -6.14 -2.18
CA PHE A 168 -6.92 -4.78 -2.31
C PHE A 168 -6.77 -4.20 -3.71
N ILE A 169 -7.51 -3.11 -3.92
CA ILE A 169 -7.26 -2.13 -4.98
C ILE A 169 -7.02 -0.76 -4.34
N ASP A 170 -6.20 0.07 -4.97
CA ASP A 170 -5.88 1.41 -4.50
C ASP A 170 -6.82 2.47 -5.08
N ILE A 171 -7.23 3.43 -4.25
CA ILE A 171 -8.07 4.58 -4.64
C ILE A 171 -7.29 5.85 -4.40
N PHE A 172 -6.72 6.43 -5.45
CA PHE A 172 -6.02 7.71 -5.40
C PHE A 172 -7.00 8.88 -5.46
N ILE A 173 -6.75 9.90 -4.67
CA ILE A 173 -7.62 11.06 -4.56
C ILE A 173 -7.01 12.23 -5.31
N LEU A 174 -7.74 12.76 -6.30
CA LEU A 174 -7.32 13.90 -7.09
C LEU A 174 -7.83 15.19 -6.45
N ASP A 175 -6.91 15.99 -5.95
CA ASP A 175 -7.19 17.31 -5.41
C ASP A 175 -6.89 18.43 -6.42
N LYS A 176 -7.63 19.52 -6.31
CA LYS A 176 -7.36 20.72 -7.09
C LYS A 176 -6.06 21.35 -6.63
N ILE A 177 -5.20 21.68 -7.57
CA ILE A 177 -3.97 22.42 -7.31
C ILE A 177 -4.10 23.87 -7.73
N PRO A 178 -3.45 24.84 -7.04
CA PRO A 178 -3.43 26.22 -7.45
C PRO A 178 -2.80 26.40 -8.83
N ASN A 179 -3.32 27.32 -9.63
CA ASN A 179 -2.71 27.69 -10.91
C ASN A 179 -1.45 28.55 -10.74
N ASP A 180 -1.31 29.26 -9.63
CA ASP A 180 -0.14 30.07 -9.29
C ASP A 180 1.03 29.17 -8.91
N GLU A 181 2.17 29.32 -9.60
CA GLU A 181 3.33 28.45 -9.42
C GLU A 181 3.99 28.58 -8.04
N LYS A 182 3.90 29.72 -7.37
CA LYS A 182 4.40 29.90 -6.03
C LYS A 182 3.52 29.14 -5.03
N LYS A 183 2.19 29.32 -5.11
CA LYS A 183 1.24 28.62 -4.26
C LYS A 183 1.32 27.12 -4.46
N LYS A 184 1.53 26.67 -5.68
CA LYS A 184 1.72 25.25 -6.03
C LYS A 184 2.97 24.67 -5.35
N ARG A 185 4.12 25.35 -5.44
CA ARG A 185 5.36 24.93 -4.75
C ARG A 185 5.18 24.91 -3.24
N ASP A 186 4.52 25.93 -2.66
CA ASP A 186 4.27 26.01 -1.22
C ASP A 186 3.35 24.86 -0.77
N LEU A 187 2.34 24.50 -1.57
CA LEU A 187 1.46 23.36 -1.31
C LEU A 187 2.26 22.04 -1.32
N TYR A 188 3.05 21.79 -2.37
CA TYR A 188 3.89 20.57 -2.42
C TYR A 188 4.88 20.49 -1.26
N SER A 189 5.51 21.60 -0.90
CA SER A 189 6.45 21.63 0.23
C SER A 189 5.77 21.28 1.54
N ARG A 190 4.56 21.79 1.78
CA ARG A 190 3.76 21.45 2.97
C ARG A 190 3.32 19.99 2.99
N ILE A 191 2.85 19.45 1.85
CA ILE A 191 2.46 18.04 1.74
C ILE A 191 3.68 17.14 2.05
N LEU A 192 4.82 17.37 1.40
CA LEU A 192 6.03 16.61 1.62
C LEU A 192 6.53 16.68 3.06
N LEU A 193 6.49 17.88 3.66
CA LEU A 193 6.89 18.07 5.04
C LEU A 193 5.96 17.32 6.00
N THR A 194 4.65 17.43 5.79
CA THR A 194 3.65 16.73 6.61
C THR A 194 3.80 15.21 6.47
N TYR A 195 3.85 14.70 5.26
CA TYR A 195 4.06 13.29 4.99
C TYR A 195 5.36 12.76 5.62
N SER A 196 6.46 13.51 5.51
CA SER A 196 7.72 13.13 6.13
C SER A 196 7.66 13.11 7.66
N LYS A 197 6.90 13.99 8.28
CA LYS A 197 6.69 13.99 9.74
C LYS A 197 5.82 12.81 10.18
N MET A 198 4.87 12.39 9.36
CA MET A 198 3.98 11.26 9.67
C MET A 198 4.68 9.90 9.47
N THR A 199 5.54 9.76 8.47
CA THR A 199 6.12 8.48 8.09
C THR A 199 7.51 8.22 8.67
N LYS A 200 8.39 9.23 8.74
CA LYS A 200 9.76 9.06 9.23
C LYS A 200 9.88 8.52 10.66
N PRO A 201 9.12 9.02 11.65
CA PRO A 201 9.22 8.50 13.01
C PRO A 201 8.81 7.03 13.09
N LYS A 202 7.80 6.61 12.35
CA LYS A 202 7.33 5.24 12.31
C LYS A 202 8.41 4.29 11.79
N TYR A 203 9.10 4.67 10.71
CA TYR A 203 10.15 3.86 10.12
C TYR A 203 11.39 3.72 11.02
N TYR A 204 11.83 4.82 11.66
CA TYR A 204 13.05 4.82 12.50
C TYR A 204 12.80 4.44 13.96
N MET A 205 11.68 4.85 14.55
CA MET A 205 11.37 4.56 15.96
C MET A 205 10.70 3.20 16.15
N GLY A 206 9.94 2.70 15.18
CA GLY A 206 9.26 1.40 15.27
C GLY A 206 10.22 0.24 15.49
N ARG A 207 11.44 0.31 14.97
CA ARG A 207 12.49 -0.70 15.19
C ARG A 207 13.14 -0.63 16.58
N LYS A 208 13.33 0.58 17.14
CA LYS A 208 14.01 0.75 18.42
C LYS A 208 13.04 0.92 19.60
N HIS A 209 11.89 1.54 19.37
CA HIS A 209 10.95 1.91 20.42
C HIS A 209 9.48 1.82 19.94
N PRO A 210 8.93 0.61 19.80
CA PRO A 210 7.57 0.41 19.22
C PRO A 210 6.47 1.14 20.01
N HIS A 211 6.62 1.31 21.32
CA HIS A 211 5.66 2.04 22.15
C HIS A 211 5.66 3.55 21.87
N VAL A 212 6.82 4.14 21.60
CA VAL A 212 6.95 5.56 21.27
C VAL A 212 6.41 5.86 19.88
N ALA A 213 6.67 4.99 18.90
CA ALA A 213 6.09 5.11 17.56
C ALA A 213 4.55 5.09 17.61
N LYS A 214 3.97 4.20 18.40
CA LYS A 214 2.51 4.09 18.57
C LYS A 214 1.90 5.34 19.24
N MET A 215 2.59 5.91 20.22
CA MET A 215 2.19 7.15 20.90
C MET A 215 2.25 8.34 19.95
N TYR A 216 3.28 8.40 19.10
CA TYR A 216 3.47 9.46 18.10
C TYR A 216 2.40 9.40 17.00
N ASP A 217 2.08 8.22 16.49
CA ASP A 217 1.00 8.01 15.51
C ASP A 217 -0.34 8.48 16.05
N HIS A 218 -0.65 8.15 17.32
CA HIS A 218 -1.89 8.57 17.96
C HIS A 218 -1.96 10.11 18.14
N THR A 219 -0.88 10.72 18.55
CA THR A 219 -0.82 12.16 18.79
C THR A 219 -0.94 12.95 17.49
N ILE A 220 -0.25 12.54 16.43
CA ILE A 220 -0.35 13.19 15.12
C ILE A 220 -1.75 13.01 14.52
N TYR A 221 -2.33 11.83 14.63
CA TYR A 221 -3.69 11.58 14.17
C TYR A 221 -4.70 12.51 14.86
N VAL A 222 -4.59 12.65 16.17
CA VAL A 222 -5.45 13.56 16.95
C VAL A 222 -5.25 15.01 16.52
N ILE A 223 -4.01 15.46 16.35
CA ILE A 223 -3.69 16.82 15.89
C ILE A 223 -4.27 17.07 14.49
N LEU A 224 -4.05 16.16 13.54
CA LEU A 224 -4.58 16.32 12.18
C LEU A 224 -6.10 16.34 12.15
N LYS A 225 -6.79 15.59 13.01
CA LYS A 225 -8.25 15.60 13.14
C LYS A 225 -8.80 16.94 13.64
N PHE A 226 -8.00 17.76 14.35
CA PHE A 226 -8.38 19.10 14.79
C PHE A 226 -8.11 20.19 13.75
N PHE A 227 -7.30 19.93 12.72
CA PHE A 227 -6.90 20.92 11.70
C PHE A 227 -7.52 20.65 10.31
N TYR A 228 -8.29 19.60 10.17
CA TYR A 228 -9.06 19.20 8.97
C TYR A 228 -10.47 18.76 9.36
#